data_cc82d67da77c97c8eb662c31ec6c5c85
#
_entry.id   cc82d67da77c97c8eb662c31ec6c5c85
#
_cell.length_a   1.000
_cell.length_b   1.000
_cell.length_c   1.000
_cell.angle_alpha   90.00
_cell.angle_beta   90.00
_cell.angle_gamma   90.00
#
_symmetry.space_group_name_H-M   'P 1'
#
loop_
_entity.id
_entity.type
_entity.pdbx_description
1 polymer ?
#
loop_
_entity_poly.entity_id
_entity_poly.type
_entity_poly.pdbx_seq_one_letter_code
_entity_poly.pdbx_strand_id
1 'polypeptide(L)'
;GAALRSLAVPGWGQAYSGNSISAGLWAVLEISLSLAFISSYNNYDSSSKSYLKNRKLYDGTDDEKEVSAYRATAEKDWDDHVMYSKLAIAFAGTTIAGWVSNSVHAWVFGPRPYTNIYQKGMPQSTIPKG
;
A
#
# COMPACT_ATOMS: atom_id res chain seq x y z
N GLY A 1 21.32 2.40 8.28
CA GLY A 1 21.35 3.27 7.13
C GLY A 1 19.94 3.70 6.67
N ALA A 2 19.90 4.50 5.59
CA ALA A 2 18.65 5.03 5.04
C ALA A 2 17.67 3.93 4.61
N ALA A 3 18.16 2.86 3.97
CA ALA A 3 17.34 1.73 3.53
C ALA A 3 16.57 1.04 4.68
N LEU A 4 17.22 0.79 5.81
CA LEU A 4 16.59 0.18 6.97
C LEU A 4 15.47 1.06 7.56
N ARG A 5 15.63 2.38 7.50
CA ARG A 5 14.60 3.33 7.92
C ARG A 5 13.41 3.32 6.97
N SER A 6 13.66 3.24 5.66
CA SER A 6 12.59 3.13 4.65
C SER A 6 11.87 1.77 4.70
N LEU A 7 12.52 0.71 5.20
CA LEU A 7 11.86 -0.56 5.49
C LEU A 7 10.90 -0.45 6.69
N ALA A 8 11.22 0.39 7.68
CA ALA A 8 10.34 0.60 8.82
C ALA A 8 9.17 1.55 8.50
N VAL A 9 9.48 2.68 7.86
CA VAL A 9 8.47 3.68 7.46
C VAL A 9 8.82 4.22 6.07
N PRO A 10 7.91 4.11 5.09
CA PRO A 10 8.11 4.64 3.75
C PRO A 10 8.47 6.13 3.76
N GLY A 11 9.51 6.49 3.02
CA GLY A 11 10.02 7.86 2.97
C GLY A 11 10.99 8.26 4.10
N TRP A 12 11.08 7.51 5.19
CA TRP A 12 11.96 7.88 6.32
C TRP A 12 13.44 7.89 5.94
N GLY A 13 13.88 6.98 5.11
CA GLY A 13 15.26 6.98 4.60
C GLY A 13 15.59 8.21 3.78
N GLN A 14 14.66 8.69 2.95
CA GLN A 14 14.79 9.90 2.14
C GLN A 14 14.79 11.15 3.03
N ALA A 15 13.89 11.22 4.01
CA ALA A 15 13.86 12.31 4.98
C ALA A 15 15.19 12.39 5.76
N TYR A 16 15.69 11.24 6.21
CA TYR A 16 17.00 11.15 6.88
C TYR A 16 18.17 11.59 5.99
N SER A 17 18.05 11.39 4.69
CA SER A 17 19.04 11.82 3.69
C SER A 17 18.93 13.31 3.32
N GLY A 18 17.99 14.05 3.91
CA GLY A 18 17.74 15.46 3.60
C GLY A 18 16.88 15.68 2.36
N ASN A 19 16.33 14.62 1.75
CA ASN A 19 15.46 14.72 0.57
C ASN A 19 13.96 14.68 0.99
N SER A 20 13.48 15.82 1.51
CA SER A 20 12.11 15.94 2.03
C SER A 20 11.05 15.77 0.95
N ILE A 21 11.32 16.17 -0.30
CA ILE A 21 10.37 16.04 -1.41
C ILE A 21 10.15 14.55 -1.73
N SER A 22 11.23 13.80 -1.92
CA SER A 22 11.12 12.35 -2.14
C SER A 22 10.48 11.63 -0.96
N ALA A 23 10.77 12.05 0.27
CA ALA A 23 10.15 11.50 1.46
C ALA A 23 8.63 11.68 1.44
N GLY A 24 8.16 12.89 1.13
CA GLY A 24 6.73 13.20 1.01
C GLY A 24 6.04 12.42 -0.10
N LEU A 25 6.65 12.34 -1.27
CA LEU A 25 6.08 11.59 -2.41
C LEU A 25 5.94 10.09 -2.08
N TRP A 26 6.95 9.46 -1.50
CA TRP A 26 6.85 8.06 -1.09
C TRP A 26 5.80 7.84 0.00
N ALA A 27 5.71 8.72 0.99
CA ALA A 27 4.70 8.63 2.03
C ALA A 27 3.28 8.75 1.47
N VAL A 28 3.02 9.72 0.59
CA VAL A 28 1.71 9.91 -0.05
C VAL A 28 1.34 8.70 -0.90
N LEU A 29 2.28 8.17 -1.69
CA LEU A 29 2.05 6.98 -2.52
C LEU A 29 1.63 5.77 -1.66
N GLU A 30 2.39 5.46 -0.63
CA GLU A 30 2.13 4.30 0.23
C GLU A 30 0.83 4.44 1.05
N ILE A 31 0.54 5.62 1.55
CA ILE A 31 -0.74 5.89 2.24
C ILE A 31 -1.91 5.70 1.27
N SER A 32 -1.81 6.23 0.04
CA SER A 32 -2.86 6.11 -0.96
C SER A 32 -3.12 4.66 -1.37
N LEU A 33 -2.06 3.87 -1.60
CA LEU A 33 -2.15 2.45 -1.92
C LEU A 33 -2.73 1.64 -0.76
N SER A 34 -2.32 1.94 0.47
CA SER A 34 -2.84 1.29 1.67
C SER A 34 -4.33 1.57 1.88
N LEU A 35 -4.78 2.81 1.67
CA LEU A 35 -6.19 3.17 1.74
C LEU A 35 -7.01 2.49 0.64
N ALA A 36 -6.48 2.41 -0.58
CA ALA A 36 -7.13 1.69 -1.68
C ALA A 36 -7.26 0.19 -1.38
N PHE A 37 -6.23 -0.43 -0.79
CA PHE A 37 -6.29 -1.82 -0.32
C PHE A 37 -7.36 -2.01 0.75
N ILE A 38 -7.36 -1.18 1.81
CA ILE A 38 -8.33 -1.28 2.91
C ILE A 38 -9.76 -1.11 2.39
N SER A 39 -10.00 -0.13 1.50
CA SER A 39 -11.30 0.09 0.88
C SER A 39 -11.76 -1.12 0.06
N SER A 40 -10.88 -1.67 -0.78
CA SER A 40 -11.18 -2.85 -1.59
C SER A 40 -11.45 -4.07 -0.73
N TYR A 41 -10.67 -4.28 0.34
CA TYR A 41 -10.88 -5.39 1.28
C TYR A 41 -12.20 -5.26 2.04
N ASN A 42 -12.57 -4.06 2.50
CA ASN A 42 -13.85 -3.84 3.17
C ASN A 42 -15.05 -4.09 2.25
N ASN A 43 -14.96 -3.66 1.00
CA ASN A 43 -16.00 -3.94 0.00
C ASN A 43 -16.08 -5.45 -0.34
N TYR A 44 -14.95 -6.13 -0.45
CA TYR A 44 -14.88 -7.58 -0.61
C TYR A 44 -15.59 -8.30 0.55
N ASP A 45 -15.27 -7.96 1.80
CA ASP A 45 -15.89 -8.56 2.99
C ASP A 45 -17.40 -8.29 3.06
N SER A 46 -17.80 -7.05 2.75
CA SER A 46 -19.22 -6.65 2.70
C SER A 46 -19.99 -7.41 1.62
N SER A 47 -19.46 -7.49 0.40
CA SER A 47 -20.10 -8.22 -0.71
C SER A 47 -20.18 -9.72 -0.42
N SER A 48 -19.16 -10.29 0.22
CA SER A 48 -19.16 -11.70 0.65
C SER A 48 -20.29 -11.98 1.66
N LYS A 49 -20.44 -11.13 2.66
CA LYS A 49 -21.50 -11.24 3.67
C LYS A 49 -22.89 -11.08 3.06
N SER A 50 -23.06 -10.11 2.17
CA SER A 50 -24.32 -9.86 1.45
C SER A 50 -24.68 -11.04 0.55
N TYR A 51 -23.72 -11.58 -0.21
CA TYR A 51 -23.90 -12.77 -1.02
C TYR A 51 -24.41 -13.96 -0.19
N LEU A 52 -23.74 -14.28 0.92
CA LEU A 52 -24.12 -15.39 1.79
C LEU A 52 -25.52 -15.21 2.38
N LYS A 53 -25.89 -13.99 2.77
CA LYS A 53 -27.22 -13.64 3.27
C LYS A 53 -28.28 -13.84 2.20
N ASN A 54 -28.10 -13.27 1.00
CA ASN A 54 -29.06 -13.34 -0.09
C ASN A 54 -29.23 -14.77 -0.63
N ARG A 55 -28.12 -15.53 -0.68
CA ARG A 55 -28.16 -16.95 -1.02
C ARG A 55 -29.00 -17.76 -0.02
N LYS A 56 -28.82 -17.49 1.28
CA LYS A 56 -29.63 -18.16 2.32
C LYS A 56 -31.10 -17.80 2.21
N LEU A 57 -31.46 -16.57 1.87
CA LEU A 57 -32.85 -16.15 1.64
C LEU A 57 -33.42 -16.80 0.39
N TYR A 58 -32.64 -16.88 -0.69
CA TYR A 58 -33.01 -17.61 -1.91
C TYR A 58 -33.33 -19.09 -1.64
N ASP A 59 -32.46 -19.77 -0.86
CA ASP A 59 -32.65 -21.19 -0.53
C ASP A 59 -33.84 -21.44 0.43
N GLY A 60 -34.34 -20.41 1.11
CA GLY A 60 -35.36 -20.50 2.14
C GLY A 60 -36.76 -19.99 1.74
N THR A 61 -36.95 -19.52 0.49
CA THR A 61 -38.25 -19.01 0.02
C THR A 61 -38.80 -19.82 -1.18
N ASP A 62 -40.12 -20.04 -1.20
CA ASP A 62 -40.84 -20.67 -2.32
C ASP A 62 -41.59 -19.61 -3.18
N ASP A 63 -41.56 -18.32 -2.81
CA ASP A 63 -42.20 -17.26 -3.58
C ASP A 63 -41.37 -16.90 -4.82
N GLU A 64 -41.94 -17.08 -6.01
CA GLU A 64 -41.27 -16.88 -7.30
C GLU A 64 -40.69 -15.45 -7.47
N LYS A 65 -41.39 -14.43 -6.94
CA LYS A 65 -40.89 -13.04 -7.00
C LYS A 65 -39.74 -12.80 -6.07
N GLU A 66 -39.78 -13.35 -4.86
CA GLU A 66 -38.70 -13.27 -3.89
C GLU A 66 -37.48 -14.06 -4.37
N VAL A 67 -37.68 -15.27 -4.90
CA VAL A 67 -36.62 -16.09 -5.51
C VAL A 67 -35.89 -15.32 -6.58
N SER A 68 -36.61 -14.67 -7.51
CA SER A 68 -35.97 -13.91 -8.59
C SER A 68 -35.21 -12.68 -8.08
N ALA A 69 -35.74 -11.98 -7.08
CA ALA A 69 -35.09 -10.80 -6.48
C ALA A 69 -33.81 -11.17 -5.69
N TYR A 70 -33.88 -12.22 -4.85
CA TYR A 70 -32.73 -12.68 -4.08
C TYR A 70 -31.62 -13.24 -4.98
N ARG A 71 -32.00 -13.94 -6.05
CA ARG A 71 -31.07 -14.45 -7.05
C ARG A 71 -30.31 -13.30 -7.73
N ALA A 72 -31.03 -12.31 -8.25
CA ALA A 72 -30.42 -11.17 -8.94
C ALA A 72 -29.46 -10.41 -8.01
N THR A 73 -29.84 -10.24 -6.72
CA THR A 73 -28.99 -9.60 -5.73
C THR A 73 -27.74 -10.44 -5.41
N ALA A 74 -27.90 -11.75 -5.25
CA ALA A 74 -26.79 -12.66 -4.99
C ALA A 74 -25.80 -12.72 -6.17
N GLU A 75 -26.28 -12.72 -7.41
CA GLU A 75 -25.44 -12.68 -8.61
C GLU A 75 -24.59 -11.36 -8.63
N LYS A 76 -25.23 -10.22 -8.38
CA LYS A 76 -24.52 -8.94 -8.28
C LYS A 76 -23.49 -8.93 -7.14
N ASP A 77 -23.88 -9.41 -5.95
CA ASP A 77 -22.97 -9.45 -4.79
C ASP A 77 -21.76 -10.36 -5.06
N TRP A 78 -21.94 -11.44 -5.82
CA TRP A 78 -20.87 -12.32 -6.27
C TRP A 78 -19.92 -11.63 -7.23
N ASP A 79 -20.42 -10.89 -8.22
CA ASP A 79 -19.62 -10.14 -9.18
C ASP A 79 -18.81 -9.05 -8.46
N ASP A 80 -19.43 -8.32 -7.54
CA ASP A 80 -18.78 -7.33 -6.69
C ASP A 80 -17.67 -7.98 -5.81
N HIS A 81 -17.95 -9.12 -5.20
CA HIS A 81 -17.00 -9.91 -4.43
C HIS A 81 -15.76 -10.30 -5.26
N VAL A 82 -15.98 -10.83 -6.47
CA VAL A 82 -14.88 -11.21 -7.37
C VAL A 82 -14.06 -9.98 -7.81
N MET A 83 -14.73 -8.89 -8.15
CA MET A 83 -14.06 -7.64 -8.54
C MET A 83 -13.21 -7.09 -7.40
N TYR A 84 -13.79 -6.92 -6.21
CA TYR A 84 -13.07 -6.36 -5.07
C TYR A 84 -11.95 -7.26 -4.54
N SER A 85 -12.08 -8.60 -4.68
CA SER A 85 -10.97 -9.51 -4.36
C SER A 85 -9.77 -9.28 -5.27
N LYS A 86 -9.99 -9.11 -6.56
CA LYS A 86 -8.93 -8.80 -7.54
C LYS A 86 -8.28 -7.44 -7.25
N LEU A 87 -9.09 -6.42 -6.95
CA LEU A 87 -8.58 -5.09 -6.59
C LEU A 87 -7.75 -5.13 -5.29
N ALA A 88 -8.23 -5.84 -4.27
CA ALA A 88 -7.49 -5.98 -3.01
C ALA A 88 -6.13 -6.67 -3.23
N ILE A 89 -6.08 -7.75 -4.01
CA ILE A 89 -4.83 -8.44 -4.35
C ILE A 89 -3.89 -7.51 -5.14
N ALA A 90 -4.41 -6.78 -6.13
CA ALA A 90 -3.62 -5.85 -6.93
C ALA A 90 -3.03 -4.73 -6.08
N PHE A 91 -3.84 -4.10 -5.21
CA PHE A 91 -3.35 -3.04 -4.32
C PHE A 91 -2.38 -3.56 -3.26
N ALA A 92 -2.61 -4.75 -2.68
CA ALA A 92 -1.66 -5.37 -1.76
C ALA A 92 -0.31 -5.61 -2.44
N GLY A 93 -0.31 -6.19 -3.63
CA GLY A 93 0.92 -6.44 -4.41
C GLY A 93 1.64 -5.14 -4.78
N THR A 94 0.91 -4.10 -5.20
CA THR A 94 1.48 -2.80 -5.55
C THR A 94 2.05 -2.08 -4.33
N THR A 95 1.39 -2.16 -3.18
CA THR A 95 1.88 -1.60 -1.91
C THR A 95 3.21 -2.27 -1.51
N ILE A 96 3.29 -3.59 -1.56
CA ILE A 96 4.53 -4.32 -1.25
C ILE A 96 5.64 -3.95 -2.24
N ALA A 97 5.34 -3.90 -3.53
CA ALA A 97 6.31 -3.52 -4.56
C ALA A 97 6.79 -2.07 -4.39
N GLY A 98 5.89 -1.14 -4.07
CA GLY A 98 6.21 0.25 -3.75
C GLY A 98 7.14 0.35 -2.55
N TRP A 99 6.83 -0.37 -1.47
CA TRP A 99 7.65 -0.39 -0.26
C TRP A 99 9.07 -0.90 -0.51
N VAL A 100 9.20 -2.01 -1.25
CA VAL A 100 10.51 -2.55 -1.65
C VAL A 100 11.26 -1.53 -2.52
N SER A 101 10.59 -0.94 -3.51
CA SER A 101 11.17 0.08 -4.41
C SER A 101 11.65 1.31 -3.64
N ASN A 102 10.86 1.78 -2.66
CA ASN A 102 11.24 2.87 -1.77
C ASN A 102 12.53 2.55 -0.98
N SER A 103 12.63 1.33 -0.45
CA SER A 103 13.82 0.88 0.30
C SER A 103 15.06 0.80 -0.58
N VAL A 104 14.92 0.29 -1.81
CA VAL A 104 15.99 0.25 -2.82
C VAL A 104 16.40 1.69 -3.21
N HIS A 105 15.44 2.57 -3.47
CA HIS A 105 15.71 3.98 -3.75
C HIS A 105 16.51 4.65 -2.63
N ALA A 106 16.11 4.44 -1.37
CA ALA A 106 16.83 4.95 -0.21
C ALA A 106 18.23 4.35 -0.06
N TRP A 107 18.45 3.11 -0.50
CA TRP A 107 19.75 2.48 -0.51
C TRP A 107 20.68 3.06 -1.58
N VAL A 108 20.17 3.29 -2.78
CA VAL A 108 20.95 3.78 -3.94
C VAL A 108 21.28 5.28 -3.78
N PHE A 109 20.29 6.07 -3.38
CA PHE A 109 20.39 7.54 -3.33
C PHE A 109 20.55 8.10 -1.91
N GLY A 110 20.56 7.25 -0.90
CA GLY A 110 20.79 7.65 0.48
C GLY A 110 22.26 7.96 0.77
N PRO A 111 22.57 8.69 1.86
CA PRO A 111 23.94 9.05 2.22
C PRO A 111 24.76 7.80 2.51
N ARG A 112 25.91 7.72 1.89
CA ARG A 112 26.87 6.65 2.17
C ARG A 112 27.49 6.89 3.55
N PRO A 113 27.65 5.85 4.40
CA PRO A 113 28.07 6.01 5.80
C PRO A 113 29.44 6.74 5.97
N TYR A 114 30.29 6.69 4.96
CA TYR A 114 31.63 7.20 5.02
C TYR A 114 31.83 8.67 4.59
N THR A 115 30.87 9.26 3.86
CA THR A 115 31.00 10.65 3.38
C THR A 115 30.66 11.67 4.48
N ASN A 116 29.79 11.33 5.43
CA ASN A 116 29.39 12.28 6.47
C ASN A 116 30.32 12.38 7.67
N ILE A 117 31.16 11.36 7.90
CA ILE A 117 32.13 11.38 9.02
C ILE A 117 33.28 12.35 8.72
N TYR A 118 33.71 12.39 7.47
CA TYR A 118 34.80 13.27 7.06
C TYR A 118 34.38 14.74 6.84
N GLN A 119 33.12 14.99 6.43
CA GLN A 119 32.64 16.37 6.24
C GLN A 119 32.27 17.09 7.54
N LYS A 120 31.86 16.35 8.58
CA LYS A 120 31.43 16.94 9.87
C LYS A 120 32.54 17.13 10.89
N GLY A 121 33.71 16.53 10.67
CA GLY A 121 34.81 16.48 11.65
C GLY A 121 36.10 17.21 11.30
N MET A 122 36.29 17.65 10.04
CA MET A 122 37.50 18.41 9.69
C MET A 122 37.18 19.89 9.54
N PRO A 123 37.89 20.78 10.31
CA PRO A 123 37.86 22.21 10.02
C PRO A 123 38.39 22.41 8.58
N GLN A 124 37.70 23.25 7.81
CA GLN A 124 38.10 23.53 6.40
C GLN A 124 39.52 24.01 6.21
N SER A 125 40.20 24.40 7.30
CA SER A 125 41.61 24.84 7.32
C SER A 125 42.63 23.71 7.15
N THR A 126 42.23 22.43 7.19
CA THR A 126 43.14 21.29 7.09
C THR A 126 43.16 20.61 5.72
N ILE A 127 42.47 21.15 4.72
CA ILE A 127 42.55 20.63 3.35
C ILE A 127 43.80 21.22 2.71
N PRO A 128 44.82 20.42 2.33
CA PRO A 128 45.96 20.93 1.59
C PRO A 128 45.46 21.49 0.26
N LYS A 129 45.69 22.78 0.02
CA LYS A 129 45.51 23.38 -1.30
C LYS A 129 46.62 22.84 -2.20
N GLY A 130 46.29 21.77 -2.97
CA GLY A 130 47.14 21.31 -4.05
C GLY A 130 47.04 22.20 -5.27
#